data_88a4db8d887b945219dec68ba597cd46
#
_entry.id   88a4db8d887b945219dec68ba597cd46
#
_cell.length_a   1.000
_cell.length_b   1.000
_cell.length_c   1.000
_cell.angle_alpha   90.00
_cell.angle_beta   90.00
_cell.angle_gamma   90.00
#
_symmetry.space_group_name_H-M   'P 1'
#
loop_
_entity.id
_entity.type
_entity.pdbx_description
1 polymer ?
#
loop_
_entity_poly.entity_id
_entity_poly.type
_entity_poly.pdbx_seq_one_letter_code
_entity_poly.pdbx_strand_id
1 'polypeptide(L)'
;EAERSEGHVTGKTIHLHPKHIGGAIVSIDKMEPELAWLWAGLDWEKCVSKNDNAERLCGVVMQSNDKSALCKKWEKAFGVQADENLQINFSDSRIKFVDDLDQRGEGINAFELSVKNKEIFYEKAEELGLTKNGLIHIGGVNFLLQ
;
A
#
# COMPACT_ATOMS: atom_id res chain seq x y z
N GLU A 1 -9.52 -10.67 -15.13
CA GLU A 1 -10.37 -11.17 -14.04
C GLU A 1 -10.08 -12.63 -13.79
N ALA A 2 -9.94 -13.02 -12.52
CA ALA A 2 -9.80 -14.41 -12.11
C ALA A 2 -10.67 -14.67 -10.87
N GLU A 3 -11.11 -15.91 -10.74
CA GLU A 3 -11.87 -16.40 -9.59
C GLU A 3 -11.28 -17.72 -9.11
N ARG A 4 -11.19 -17.90 -7.80
CA ARG A 4 -10.77 -19.14 -7.14
C ARG A 4 -11.70 -19.43 -5.98
N SER A 5 -12.06 -20.70 -5.83
CA SER A 5 -12.83 -21.18 -4.67
C SER A 5 -12.11 -22.35 -4.05
N GLU A 6 -12.04 -22.40 -2.71
CA GLU A 6 -11.45 -23.47 -1.94
C GLU A 6 -12.18 -23.59 -0.60
N GLY A 7 -12.73 -24.79 -0.31
CA GLY A 7 -13.60 -24.99 0.84
C GLY A 7 -14.83 -24.07 0.80
N HIS A 8 -14.94 -23.22 1.81
CA HIS A 8 -16.03 -22.24 1.94
C HIS A 8 -15.60 -20.81 1.57
N VAL A 9 -14.38 -20.64 1.03
CA VAL A 9 -13.84 -19.34 0.68
C VAL A 9 -13.80 -19.16 -0.84
N THR A 10 -14.28 -18.01 -1.31
CA THR A 10 -14.17 -17.60 -2.70
C THR A 10 -13.42 -16.28 -2.80
N GLY A 11 -12.45 -16.20 -3.71
CA GLY A 11 -11.72 -14.99 -4.04
C GLY A 11 -11.91 -14.62 -5.50
N LYS A 12 -12.20 -13.35 -5.77
CA LYS A 12 -12.22 -12.75 -7.10
C LYS A 12 -11.19 -11.64 -7.18
N THR A 13 -10.49 -11.54 -8.30
CA THR A 13 -9.50 -10.49 -8.53
C THR A 13 -9.60 -9.90 -9.93
N ILE A 14 -9.31 -8.61 -10.01
CA ILE A 14 -9.10 -7.87 -11.27
C ILE A 14 -7.72 -7.24 -11.19
N HIS A 15 -6.84 -7.56 -12.13
CA HIS A 15 -5.55 -6.90 -12.26
C HIS A 15 -5.67 -5.71 -13.23
N LEU A 16 -5.26 -4.55 -12.77
CA LEU A 16 -5.16 -3.35 -13.60
C LEU A 16 -3.85 -3.40 -14.40
N HIS A 17 -3.94 -3.16 -15.70
CA HIS A 17 -2.76 -3.24 -16.57
C HIS A 17 -1.78 -2.10 -16.22
N PRO A 18 -0.48 -2.38 -15.91
CA PRO A 18 0.48 -1.38 -15.44
C PRO A 18 0.64 -0.16 -16.37
N LYS A 19 0.54 -0.34 -17.69
CA LYS A 19 0.58 0.77 -18.65
C LYS A 19 -0.61 1.73 -18.53
N HIS A 20 -1.75 1.28 -17.98
CA HIS A 20 -2.96 2.08 -17.85
C HIS A 20 -3.02 2.79 -16.51
N ILE A 21 -2.66 2.11 -15.41
CA ILE A 21 -2.71 2.69 -14.06
C ILE A 21 -1.44 3.51 -13.77
N GLY A 22 -0.26 2.99 -14.13
CA GLY A 22 1.04 3.58 -13.83
C GLY A 22 1.49 3.40 -12.38
N GLY A 23 2.78 3.45 -12.16
CA GLY A 23 3.43 3.51 -10.85
C GLY A 23 3.44 2.22 -10.03
N ALA A 24 2.52 1.29 -10.26
CA ALA A 24 2.45 0.02 -9.53
C ALA A 24 1.71 -1.07 -10.32
N ILE A 25 1.90 -2.32 -9.90
CA ILE A 25 1.01 -3.42 -10.25
C ILE A 25 -0.13 -3.42 -9.21
N VAL A 26 -1.36 -3.28 -9.68
CA VAL A 26 -2.53 -3.14 -8.81
C VAL A 26 -3.50 -4.28 -9.07
N SER A 27 -3.96 -4.92 -8.00
CA SER A 27 -5.12 -5.80 -8.02
C SER A 27 -6.25 -5.22 -7.16
N ILE A 28 -7.48 -5.53 -7.56
CA ILE A 28 -8.68 -5.27 -6.77
C ILE A 28 -9.26 -6.63 -6.46
N ASP A 29 -9.28 -6.96 -5.18
CA ASP A 29 -9.65 -8.28 -4.70
C ASP A 29 -10.93 -8.22 -3.87
N LYS A 30 -11.82 -9.20 -4.11
CA LYS A 30 -13.01 -9.43 -3.28
C LYS A 30 -12.94 -10.84 -2.71
N MET A 31 -13.08 -10.95 -1.41
CA MET A 31 -13.14 -12.24 -0.71
C MET A 31 -14.53 -12.49 -0.14
N GLU A 32 -14.89 -13.75 -0.05
CA GLU A 32 -16.09 -14.20 0.63
C GLU A 32 -15.76 -15.47 1.44
N PRO A 33 -15.82 -15.42 2.78
CA PRO A 33 -16.14 -14.24 3.63
C PRO A 33 -15.13 -13.10 3.49
N GLU A 34 -15.59 -11.87 3.77
CA GLU A 34 -14.86 -10.62 3.50
C GLU A 34 -13.44 -10.56 4.12
N LEU A 35 -13.27 -11.13 5.31
CA LEU A 35 -11.99 -11.13 6.01
C LEU A 35 -11.06 -12.29 5.62
N ALA A 36 -11.49 -13.18 4.73
CA ALA A 36 -10.64 -14.27 4.26
C ALA A 36 -9.55 -13.75 3.31
N TRP A 37 -8.45 -14.50 3.18
CA TRP A 37 -7.38 -14.18 2.23
C TRP A 37 -6.92 -15.44 1.48
N LEU A 38 -7.76 -15.89 0.55
CA LEU A 38 -7.57 -17.16 -0.17
C LEU A 38 -6.24 -17.23 -0.96
N TRP A 39 -5.68 -16.08 -1.33
CA TRP A 39 -4.41 -16.04 -2.06
C TRP A 39 -3.23 -16.53 -1.22
N ALA A 40 -3.31 -16.46 0.11
CA ALA A 40 -2.36 -17.06 1.04
C ALA A 40 -2.78 -18.49 1.50
N GLY A 41 -3.87 -19.04 0.95
CA GLY A 41 -4.42 -20.35 1.31
C GLY A 41 -5.44 -20.27 2.44
N LEU A 42 -6.10 -21.40 2.73
CA LEU A 42 -7.14 -21.49 3.77
C LEU A 42 -6.60 -21.21 5.19
N ASP A 43 -5.31 -21.45 5.41
CA ASP A 43 -4.63 -21.25 6.70
C ASP A 43 -3.98 -19.86 6.83
N TRP A 44 -4.41 -18.87 6.04
CA TRP A 44 -3.80 -17.53 5.99
C TRP A 44 -3.66 -16.87 7.36
N GLU A 45 -4.60 -17.10 8.28
CA GLU A 45 -4.55 -16.57 9.65
C GLU A 45 -3.32 -17.02 10.44
N LYS A 46 -2.78 -18.19 10.12
CA LYS A 46 -1.55 -18.71 10.74
C LYS A 46 -0.30 -17.97 10.26
N CYS A 47 -0.40 -17.30 9.12
CA CYS A 47 0.69 -16.52 8.52
C CYS A 47 0.70 -15.06 9.00
N VAL A 48 -0.34 -14.62 9.71
CA VAL A 48 -0.42 -13.25 10.22
C VAL A 48 0.56 -13.07 11.37
N SER A 49 1.54 -12.20 11.18
CA SER A 49 2.46 -11.83 12.24
C SER A 49 1.74 -11.03 13.32
N LYS A 50 1.80 -11.49 14.55
CA LYS A 50 1.31 -10.72 15.70
C LYS A 50 2.38 -9.71 16.08
N ASN A 51 2.06 -8.43 15.91
CA ASN A 51 2.90 -7.32 16.33
C ASN A 51 2.09 -6.39 17.22
N ASP A 52 2.57 -6.16 18.44
CA ASP A 52 1.85 -5.37 19.41
C ASP A 52 1.91 -3.85 19.14
N ASN A 53 2.83 -3.40 18.30
CA ASN A 53 3.06 -1.99 18.00
C ASN A 53 2.50 -1.56 16.63
N ALA A 54 2.66 -2.35 15.57
CA ALA A 54 2.09 -2.04 14.25
C ALA A 54 0.58 -2.35 14.24
N GLU A 55 -0.23 -1.38 13.83
CA GLU A 55 -1.68 -1.52 13.79
C GLU A 55 -2.18 -1.87 12.40
N ARG A 56 -1.86 -1.02 11.40
CA ARG A 56 -2.32 -1.21 10.02
C ARG A 56 -1.52 -0.39 9.02
N LEU A 57 -1.54 -0.83 7.78
CA LEU A 57 -1.15 -0.01 6.64
C LEU A 57 -2.30 0.98 6.35
N CYS A 58 -2.03 2.27 6.42
CA CYS A 58 -3.04 3.31 6.28
C CYS A 58 -2.85 4.22 5.07
N GLY A 59 -1.77 4.04 4.31
CA GLY A 59 -1.59 4.80 3.08
C GLY A 59 -0.41 4.35 2.23
N VAL A 60 -0.42 4.86 1.00
CA VAL A 60 0.66 4.70 0.02
C VAL A 60 1.00 6.06 -0.55
N VAL A 61 2.28 6.36 -0.66
CA VAL A 61 2.80 7.56 -1.34
C VAL A 61 3.37 7.13 -2.69
N MET A 62 2.74 7.61 -3.75
CA MET A 62 3.17 7.41 -5.13
C MET A 62 3.99 8.61 -5.59
N GLN A 63 5.12 8.38 -6.23
CA GLN A 63 5.91 9.45 -6.83
C GLN A 63 5.86 9.40 -8.35
N SER A 64 5.99 10.55 -9.00
CA SER A 64 6.08 10.64 -10.46
C SER A 64 6.68 11.98 -10.89
N ASN A 65 7.34 12.02 -12.05
CA ASN A 65 7.72 13.26 -12.71
C ASN A 65 6.50 14.11 -13.13
N ASP A 66 5.33 13.47 -13.31
CA ASP A 66 4.03 14.11 -13.48
C ASP A 66 3.01 13.49 -12.53
N LYS A 67 3.08 13.90 -11.26
CA LYS A 67 2.18 13.42 -10.20
C LYS A 67 0.71 13.68 -10.51
N SER A 68 0.41 14.79 -11.22
CA SER A 68 -0.97 15.14 -11.55
C SER A 68 -1.54 14.21 -12.62
N ALA A 69 -0.75 13.86 -13.64
CA ALA A 69 -1.17 12.89 -14.64
C ALA A 69 -1.33 11.49 -14.05
N LEU A 70 -0.41 11.09 -13.16
CA LEU A 70 -0.51 9.81 -12.45
C LEU A 70 -1.78 9.78 -11.56
N CYS A 71 -2.02 10.81 -10.77
CA CYS A 71 -3.22 10.94 -9.92
C CYS A 71 -4.51 10.77 -10.74
N LYS A 72 -4.63 11.45 -11.89
CA LYS A 72 -5.80 11.33 -12.77
C LYS A 72 -6.05 9.91 -13.28
N LYS A 73 -5.02 9.13 -13.55
CA LYS A 73 -5.18 7.72 -13.94
C LYS A 73 -5.78 6.90 -12.80
N TRP A 74 -5.32 7.15 -11.58
CA TRP A 74 -5.79 6.46 -10.38
C TRP A 74 -7.20 6.89 -9.99
N GLU A 75 -7.53 8.19 -10.06
CA GLU A 75 -8.92 8.68 -9.91
C GLU A 75 -9.88 7.95 -10.84
N LYS A 76 -9.51 7.83 -12.12
CA LYS A 76 -10.30 7.12 -13.12
C LYS A 76 -10.46 5.64 -12.81
N ALA A 77 -9.38 4.99 -12.35
CA ALA A 77 -9.37 3.56 -12.06
C ALA A 77 -10.24 3.21 -10.86
N PHE A 78 -10.22 4.03 -9.80
CA PHE A 78 -10.97 3.80 -8.58
C PHE A 78 -12.33 4.51 -8.54
N GLY A 79 -12.60 5.43 -9.45
CA GLY A 79 -13.84 6.22 -9.46
C GLY A 79 -13.94 7.21 -8.29
N VAL A 80 -12.82 7.58 -7.67
CA VAL A 80 -12.73 8.50 -6.52
C VAL A 80 -11.89 9.70 -6.91
N GLN A 81 -12.40 10.91 -6.63
CA GLN A 81 -11.65 12.15 -6.89
C GLN A 81 -10.62 12.41 -5.81
N ALA A 82 -9.46 12.88 -6.20
CA ALA A 82 -8.45 13.37 -5.28
C ALA A 82 -8.83 14.75 -4.72
N ASP A 83 -8.31 15.05 -3.55
CA ASP A 83 -8.40 16.39 -2.96
C ASP A 83 -7.38 17.37 -3.58
N GLU A 84 -7.37 18.62 -3.08
CA GLU A 84 -6.47 19.69 -3.52
C GLU A 84 -4.97 19.37 -3.32
N ASN A 85 -4.66 18.40 -2.46
CA ASN A 85 -3.30 17.94 -2.16
C ASN A 85 -2.89 16.72 -3.00
N LEU A 86 -3.67 16.38 -4.05
CA LEU A 86 -3.49 15.18 -4.86
C LEU A 86 -3.52 13.91 -4.00
N GLN A 87 -4.51 13.78 -3.13
CA GLN A 87 -4.71 12.63 -2.28
C GLN A 87 -6.08 12.00 -2.54
N ILE A 88 -6.11 10.72 -2.88
CA ILE A 88 -7.33 9.92 -2.96
C ILE A 88 -7.57 9.33 -1.57
N ASN A 89 -8.71 9.66 -0.98
CA ASN A 89 -9.11 9.20 0.34
C ASN A 89 -10.15 8.09 0.24
N PHE A 90 -9.94 7.00 0.96
CA PHE A 90 -10.89 5.91 1.18
C PHE A 90 -11.38 5.97 2.64
N SER A 91 -12.24 5.04 3.04
CA SER A 91 -12.82 5.02 4.41
C SER A 91 -11.77 4.92 5.52
N ASP A 92 -10.68 4.20 5.27
CA ASP A 92 -9.67 3.85 6.28
C ASP A 92 -8.22 3.98 5.79
N SER A 93 -8.04 4.41 4.54
CA SER A 93 -6.72 4.49 3.89
C SER A 93 -6.68 5.61 2.86
N ARG A 94 -5.48 5.92 2.36
CA ARG A 94 -5.27 6.96 1.35
C ARG A 94 -4.13 6.64 0.38
N ILE A 95 -4.19 7.26 -0.79
CA ILE A 95 -3.10 7.26 -1.76
C ILE A 95 -2.72 8.71 -2.04
N LYS A 96 -1.49 9.09 -1.76
CA LYS A 96 -0.95 10.43 -1.98
C LYS A 96 0.00 10.43 -3.16
N PHE A 97 -0.08 11.47 -4.00
CA PHE A 97 0.81 11.63 -5.16
C PHE A 97 1.76 12.80 -4.95
N VAL A 98 3.06 12.53 -5.10
CA VAL A 98 4.15 13.50 -4.90
C VAL A 98 5.08 13.56 -6.11
N ASP A 99 5.95 14.56 -6.14
CA ASP A 99 7.01 14.64 -7.13
C ASP A 99 7.99 13.47 -6.96
N ASP A 100 8.75 13.15 -8.02
CA ASP A 100 9.80 12.13 -7.96
C ASP A 100 10.90 12.57 -6.97
N LEU A 101 10.86 12.04 -5.75
CA LEU A 101 11.70 12.45 -4.64
C LEU A 101 13.10 11.82 -4.65
N ASP A 102 13.27 10.71 -5.34
CA ASP A 102 14.49 9.91 -5.32
C ASP A 102 15.04 9.59 -6.72
N GLN A 103 14.49 10.20 -7.74
CA GLN A 103 14.91 10.08 -9.14
C GLN A 103 14.77 8.67 -9.73
N ARG A 104 13.95 7.82 -9.13
CA ARG A 104 13.63 6.49 -9.68
C ARG A 104 12.51 6.55 -10.73
N GLY A 105 11.87 7.71 -10.90
CA GLY A 105 10.73 7.88 -11.75
C GLY A 105 9.42 7.47 -11.06
N GLU A 106 8.44 7.07 -11.87
CA GLU A 106 7.10 6.73 -11.42
C GLU A 106 7.07 5.42 -10.62
N GLY A 107 6.53 5.46 -9.40
CA GLY A 107 6.48 4.28 -8.53
C GLY A 107 6.04 4.56 -7.10
N ILE A 108 6.12 3.53 -6.25
CA ILE A 108 5.86 3.66 -4.81
C ILE A 108 7.11 4.28 -4.16
N ASN A 109 6.92 5.41 -3.47
CA ASN A 109 7.94 6.05 -2.66
C ASN A 109 7.89 5.58 -1.20
N ALA A 110 6.69 5.52 -0.62
CA ALA A 110 6.53 5.14 0.77
C ALA A 110 5.22 4.41 1.04
N PHE A 111 5.21 3.64 2.12
CA PHE A 111 4.00 3.18 2.79
C PHE A 111 3.77 3.99 4.07
N GLU A 112 2.53 4.27 4.40
CA GLU A 112 2.14 4.89 5.67
C GLU A 112 1.61 3.82 6.61
N LEU A 113 2.23 3.71 7.78
CA LEU A 113 1.94 2.68 8.78
C LEU A 113 1.47 3.33 10.07
N SER A 114 0.25 2.98 10.51
CA SER A 114 -0.24 3.33 11.84
C SER A 114 0.43 2.46 12.88
N VAL A 115 1.00 3.08 13.91
CA VAL A 115 1.69 2.42 15.01
C VAL A 115 1.30 3.02 16.34
N LYS A 116 1.31 2.23 17.42
CA LYS A 116 1.01 2.69 18.77
C LYS A 116 2.11 3.57 19.36
N ASN A 117 3.35 3.24 19.08
CA ASN A 117 4.52 3.96 19.59
C ASN A 117 5.59 4.07 18.49
N LYS A 118 5.77 5.29 17.99
CA LYS A 118 6.72 5.59 16.91
C LYS A 118 8.17 5.47 17.36
N GLU A 119 8.48 5.89 18.58
CA GLU A 119 9.82 5.88 19.15
C GLU A 119 10.37 4.46 19.19
N ILE A 120 9.62 3.53 19.76
CA ILE A 120 10.00 2.11 19.81
C ILE A 120 10.23 1.54 18.39
N PHE A 121 9.40 1.96 17.44
CA PHE A 121 9.54 1.49 16.07
C PHE A 121 10.81 2.03 15.39
N TYR A 122 11.14 3.31 15.61
CA TYR A 122 12.37 3.93 15.11
C TYR A 122 13.61 3.34 15.77
N GLU A 123 13.65 3.21 17.08
CA GLU A 123 14.76 2.59 17.83
C GLU A 123 15.06 1.19 17.28
N LYS A 124 14.02 0.38 17.07
CA LYS A 124 14.18 -0.97 16.53
C LYS A 124 14.68 -0.97 15.09
N ALA A 125 14.20 -0.04 14.26
CA ALA A 125 14.69 0.10 12.90
C ALA A 125 16.17 0.52 12.85
N GLU A 126 16.60 1.42 13.73
CA GLU A 126 18.01 1.82 13.87
C GLU A 126 18.90 0.66 14.33
N GLU A 127 18.49 -0.08 15.38
CA GLU A 127 19.19 -1.29 15.84
C GLU A 127 19.42 -2.31 14.72
N LEU A 128 18.46 -2.45 13.81
CA LEU A 128 18.51 -3.39 12.70
C LEU A 128 19.19 -2.80 11.44
N GLY A 129 19.65 -1.54 11.48
CA GLY A 129 20.24 -0.87 10.31
C GLY A 129 19.22 -0.62 9.18
N LEU A 130 17.95 -0.49 9.50
CA LEU A 130 16.85 -0.31 8.56
C LEU A 130 16.45 1.17 8.41
N THR A 131 17.35 2.09 8.69
CA THR A 131 17.15 3.54 8.52
C THR A 131 18.03 4.10 7.40
N LYS A 132 17.47 5.03 6.63
CA LYS A 132 18.17 5.75 5.56
C LYS A 132 17.65 7.18 5.50
N ASN A 133 18.55 8.18 5.60
CA ASN A 133 18.19 9.59 5.58
C ASN A 133 17.11 9.97 6.63
N GLY A 134 17.16 9.37 7.82
CA GLY A 134 16.19 9.61 8.89
C GLY A 134 14.81 8.97 8.69
N LEU A 135 14.63 8.13 7.67
CA LEU A 135 13.42 7.37 7.42
C LEU A 135 13.67 5.88 7.61
N ILE A 136 12.64 5.15 8.01
CA ILE A 136 12.67 3.68 7.97
C ILE A 136 12.61 3.26 6.51
N HIS A 137 13.58 2.43 6.09
CA HIS A 137 13.75 2.03 4.69
C HIS A 137 13.94 0.52 4.59
N ILE A 138 12.97 -0.16 4.00
CA ILE A 138 12.95 -1.63 3.90
C ILE A 138 12.59 -2.01 2.47
N GLY A 139 13.38 -2.88 1.85
CA GLY A 139 13.09 -3.39 0.51
C GLY A 139 13.05 -2.33 -0.60
N GLY A 140 13.74 -1.20 -0.43
CA GLY A 140 13.76 -0.11 -1.40
C GLY A 140 12.61 0.91 -1.26
N VAL A 141 11.79 0.78 -0.21
CA VAL A 141 10.64 1.65 0.05
C VAL A 141 10.76 2.27 1.44
N ASN A 142 10.31 3.52 1.59
CA ASN A 142 10.26 4.19 2.88
C ASN A 142 8.98 3.81 3.64
N PHE A 143 9.04 3.87 4.97
CA PHE A 143 7.88 3.73 5.85
C PHE A 143 7.71 5.00 6.66
N LEU A 144 6.54 5.62 6.53
CA LEU A 144 6.13 6.82 7.26
C LEU A 144 5.20 6.39 8.40
N LEU A 145 5.59 6.64 9.64
CA LEU A 145 4.80 6.26 10.81
C LEU A 145 3.74 7.33 11.10
N GLN A 146 2.49 6.88 11.28
CA GLN A 146 1.32 7.70 11.61
C GLN A 146 0.88 7.49 13.06
#